data_e772fa038a6e7beadde1ea96ded0ddb2
#
_entry.id   e772fa038a6e7beadde1ea96ded0ddb2
#
_cell.length_a   1.000
_cell.length_b   1.000
_cell.length_c   1.000
_cell.angle_alpha   90.00
_cell.angle_beta   90.00
_cell.angle_gamma   90.00
#
_symmetry.space_group_name_H-M   'P 1'
#
loop_
_entity.id
_entity.type
_entity.pdbx_description
1 polymer ?
#
loop_
_entity_poly.entity_id
_entity_poly.type
_entity_poly.pdbx_seq_one_letter_code
_entity_poly.pdbx_strand_id
1 'polypeptide(L)'
;MSHFVFIHGPGAGGCADSFIHQLNHFDGSVAPNLPGHPHGTPCKDVNSYTEWLRGWLWAQNKKKDLILVGFTLGACIALEYALDYPEEVQAIILMTVSM
;
A
#
# COMPACT_ATOMS: atom_id res chain seq x y z
N MET A 1 -1.44 0.48 -18.46
CA MET A 1 -1.09 -0.77 -17.77
C MET A 1 -1.29 -0.60 -16.27
N SER A 2 -1.95 -1.57 -15.64
CA SER A 2 -2.28 -1.46 -14.21
C SER A 2 -1.11 -1.89 -13.34
N HIS A 3 -1.00 -1.25 -12.16
CA HIS A 3 0.05 -1.57 -11.18
C HIS A 3 -0.61 -1.99 -9.88
N PHE A 4 -0.41 -3.25 -9.49
CA PHE A 4 -0.87 -3.75 -8.19
C PHE A 4 0.08 -3.30 -7.09
N VAL A 5 -0.48 -2.70 -6.04
CA VAL A 5 0.27 -2.23 -4.87
C VAL A 5 -0.33 -2.90 -3.64
N PHE A 6 0.44 -3.73 -2.96
CA PHE A 6 -0.01 -4.44 -1.77
C PHE A 6 0.46 -3.71 -0.51
N ILE A 7 -0.49 -3.26 0.30
CA ILE A 7 -0.21 -2.43 1.48
C ILE A 7 -0.56 -3.25 2.73
N HIS A 8 0.48 -3.56 3.52
CA HIS A 8 0.34 -4.45 4.67
C HIS A 8 -0.37 -3.78 5.85
N GLY A 9 -0.79 -4.61 6.81
CA GLY A 9 -1.33 -4.13 8.07
C GLY A 9 -0.26 -3.94 9.14
N PRO A 10 -0.68 -3.52 10.34
CA PRO A 10 0.25 -3.32 11.45
C PRO A 10 0.58 -4.62 12.18
N GLY A 11 1.58 -4.56 13.07
CA GLY A 11 1.89 -5.63 14.00
C GLY A 11 2.95 -6.60 13.50
N ALA A 12 3.13 -7.68 14.24
CA ALA A 12 4.11 -8.71 13.92
C ALA A 12 3.79 -9.33 12.55
N GLY A 13 4.76 -9.39 11.68
CA GLY A 13 4.56 -9.88 10.32
C GLY A 13 3.98 -8.85 9.36
N GLY A 14 3.66 -7.64 9.82
CA GLY A 14 3.17 -6.57 8.95
C GLY A 14 4.28 -5.94 8.15
N CYS A 15 4.60 -6.53 7.02
CA CYS A 15 5.66 -6.04 6.12
C CYS A 15 5.43 -6.62 4.71
N ALA A 16 6.26 -6.18 3.78
CA ALA A 16 6.17 -6.60 2.38
C ALA A 16 6.26 -8.12 2.21
N ASP A 17 6.97 -8.81 3.08
CA ASP A 17 7.13 -10.27 3.00
C ASP A 17 5.80 -11.01 3.12
N SER A 18 4.78 -10.37 3.70
CA SER A 18 3.44 -10.95 3.77
C SER A 18 2.83 -11.20 2.38
N PHE A 19 3.36 -10.55 1.36
CA PHE A 19 2.82 -10.61 -0.01
C PHE A 19 3.74 -11.33 -0.99
N ILE A 20 4.67 -12.14 -0.50
CA ILE A 20 5.66 -12.75 -1.39
C ILE A 20 5.03 -13.59 -2.50
N HIS A 21 3.96 -14.30 -2.22
CA HIS A 21 3.26 -15.10 -3.22
C HIS A 21 2.58 -14.22 -4.27
N GLN A 22 1.95 -13.14 -3.83
CA GLN A 22 1.29 -12.20 -4.73
C GLN A 22 2.30 -11.47 -5.61
N LEU A 23 3.44 -11.08 -5.03
CA LEU A 23 4.51 -10.42 -5.79
C LEU A 23 5.08 -11.33 -6.86
N ASN A 24 5.19 -12.62 -6.56
CA ASN A 24 5.69 -13.61 -7.53
C ASN A 24 4.67 -13.90 -8.63
N HIS A 25 3.39 -13.73 -8.35
CA HIS A 25 2.31 -14.05 -9.29
C HIS A 25 1.99 -12.87 -10.23
N PHE A 26 2.04 -11.65 -9.72
CA PHE A 26 1.68 -10.45 -10.50
C PHE A 26 2.94 -9.67 -10.87
N ASP A 27 3.35 -9.78 -12.14
CA ASP A 27 4.52 -9.08 -12.65
C ASP A 27 4.36 -7.56 -12.50
N GLY A 28 5.42 -6.91 -12.02
CA GLY A 28 5.42 -5.47 -11.84
C GLY A 28 4.66 -4.98 -10.62
N SER A 29 4.10 -5.91 -9.81
CA SER A 29 3.48 -5.53 -8.55
C SER A 29 4.54 -5.15 -7.52
N VAL A 30 4.15 -4.32 -6.57
CA VAL A 30 5.05 -3.86 -5.51
C VAL A 30 4.35 -3.93 -4.16
N ALA A 31 5.16 -4.03 -3.11
CA ALA A 31 4.67 -4.02 -1.73
C ALA A 31 5.70 -3.27 -0.88
N PRO A 32 5.41 -2.04 -0.46
CA PRO A 32 6.34 -1.30 0.39
C PRO A 32 6.36 -1.83 1.82
N ASN A 33 7.47 -1.64 2.50
CA ASN A 33 7.52 -1.74 3.96
C ASN A 33 7.19 -0.36 4.49
N LEU A 34 6.04 -0.22 5.13
CA LEU A 34 5.63 1.07 5.68
C LEU A 34 6.59 1.53 6.79
N PRO A 35 6.79 2.85 6.95
CA PRO A 35 7.65 3.35 8.02
C PRO A 35 7.26 2.76 9.38
N GLY A 36 8.26 2.25 10.11
CA GLY A 36 8.03 1.58 11.39
C GLY A 36 7.65 0.11 11.30
N HIS A 37 7.64 -0.48 10.09
CA HIS A 37 7.21 -1.88 9.85
C HIS A 37 8.14 -2.55 8.84
N PRO A 38 9.17 -3.27 9.24
CA PRO A 38 9.69 -3.46 10.59
C PRO A 38 10.70 -2.40 11.04
N HIS A 39 11.14 -1.53 10.13
CA HIS A 39 12.21 -0.57 10.40
C HIS A 39 11.73 0.87 10.23
N GLY A 40 12.47 1.78 10.85
CA GLY A 40 12.22 3.20 10.73
C GLY A 40 11.24 3.72 11.76
N THR A 41 10.87 4.99 11.64
CA THR A 41 9.94 5.65 12.54
C THR A 41 8.53 5.60 11.92
N PRO A 42 7.53 5.10 12.66
CA PRO A 42 6.16 5.10 12.14
C PRO A 42 5.67 6.52 11.85
N CYS A 43 4.78 6.64 10.87
CA CYS A 43 4.11 7.90 10.61
C CYS A 43 3.06 8.14 11.71
N LYS A 44 2.72 9.40 11.93
CA LYS A 44 1.82 9.77 13.03
C LYS A 44 0.34 9.51 12.73
N ASP A 45 -0.05 9.44 11.46
CA ASP A 45 -1.44 9.23 11.07
C ASP A 45 -1.53 8.65 9.66
N VAL A 46 -2.76 8.30 9.25
CA VAL A 46 -3.04 7.70 7.95
C VAL A 46 -2.64 8.65 6.81
N ASN A 47 -2.91 9.93 6.98
CA ASN A 47 -2.57 10.91 5.95
C ASN A 47 -1.06 10.94 5.68
N SER A 48 -0.26 10.88 6.72
CA SER A 48 1.20 10.87 6.57
C SER A 48 1.70 9.60 5.88
N TYR A 49 1.10 8.44 6.20
CA TYR A 49 1.41 7.19 5.51
C TYR A 49 1.03 7.28 4.04
N THR A 50 -0.10 7.89 3.74
CA THR A 50 -0.58 8.04 2.37
C THR A 50 0.38 8.88 1.54
N GLU A 51 0.86 10.01 2.09
CA GLU A 51 1.81 10.87 1.39
C GLU A 51 3.16 10.18 1.22
N TRP A 52 3.60 9.42 2.23
CA TRP A 52 4.81 8.62 2.12
C TRP A 52 4.68 7.58 0.99
N LEU A 53 3.56 6.88 0.94
CA LEU A 53 3.32 5.87 -0.09
C LEU A 53 3.31 6.50 -1.48
N ARG A 54 2.67 7.64 -1.63
CA ARG A 54 2.62 8.32 -2.92
C ARG A 54 4.03 8.69 -3.40
N GLY A 55 4.85 9.24 -2.51
CA GLY A 55 6.25 9.55 -2.85
C GLY A 55 7.03 8.31 -3.25
N TRP A 56 6.83 7.21 -2.52
CA TRP A 56 7.49 5.95 -2.81
C TRP A 56 7.11 5.39 -4.19
N LEU A 57 5.82 5.47 -4.53
CA LEU A 57 5.33 5.01 -5.84
C LEU A 57 5.83 5.92 -6.97
N TRP A 58 5.79 7.23 -6.75
CA TRP A 58 6.25 8.20 -7.75
C TRP A 58 7.74 8.04 -8.04
N ALA A 59 8.54 7.70 -7.04
CA ALA A 59 9.97 7.44 -7.23
C ALA A 59 10.21 6.25 -8.15
N GLN A 60 9.24 5.34 -8.26
CA GLN A 60 9.31 4.17 -9.13
C GLN A 60 8.53 4.38 -10.43
N ASN A 61 8.13 5.60 -10.72
CA ASN A 61 7.35 5.97 -11.89
C ASN A 61 5.98 5.29 -11.96
N LYS A 62 5.39 4.99 -10.80
CA LYS A 62 4.05 4.41 -10.68
C LYS A 62 3.08 5.49 -10.25
N LYS A 63 2.62 6.29 -11.21
CA LYS A 63 1.89 7.54 -10.96
C LYS A 63 0.41 7.45 -11.28
N LYS A 64 -0.03 6.39 -11.94
CA LYS A 64 -1.44 6.22 -12.33
C LYS A 64 -1.73 4.74 -12.55
N ASP A 65 -3.00 4.43 -12.80
CA ASP A 65 -3.49 3.08 -13.05
C ASP A 65 -3.15 2.14 -11.88
N LEU A 66 -3.21 2.68 -10.67
CA LEU A 66 -2.88 1.94 -9.46
C LEU A 66 -4.07 1.11 -9.00
N ILE A 67 -3.82 -0.15 -8.67
CA ILE A 67 -4.78 -1.02 -8.00
C ILE A 67 -4.23 -1.24 -6.60
N LEU A 68 -4.85 -0.60 -5.61
CA LEU A 68 -4.37 -0.64 -4.24
C LEU A 68 -5.08 -1.75 -3.48
N VAL A 69 -4.29 -2.69 -2.95
CA VAL A 69 -4.82 -3.80 -2.15
C VAL A 69 -4.32 -3.60 -0.72
N GLY A 70 -5.22 -3.23 0.19
CA GLY A 70 -4.84 -2.87 1.54
C GLY A 70 -5.42 -3.79 2.60
N PHE A 71 -4.62 -4.10 3.62
CA PHE A 71 -4.98 -4.95 4.76
C PHE A 71 -4.96 -4.13 6.04
N THR A 72 -6.08 -4.03 6.73
CA THR A 72 -6.25 -3.30 8.00
C THR A 72 -5.75 -1.86 7.90
N LEU A 73 -4.60 -1.50 8.47
CA LEU A 73 -4.01 -0.16 8.30
C LEU A 73 -3.81 0.15 6.82
N GLY A 74 -3.34 -0.83 6.04
CA GLY A 74 -3.18 -0.69 4.59
C GLY A 74 -4.49 -0.39 3.90
N ALA A 75 -5.61 -0.91 4.39
CA ALA A 75 -6.93 -0.59 3.85
C ALA A 75 -7.28 0.88 4.07
N CYS A 76 -6.97 1.41 5.25
CA CYS A 76 -7.19 2.84 5.54
C CYS A 76 -6.33 3.72 4.62
N ILE A 77 -5.09 3.33 4.40
CA ILE A 77 -4.17 4.06 3.52
C ILE A 77 -4.68 4.01 2.09
N ALA A 78 -5.11 2.84 1.61
CA ALA A 78 -5.63 2.70 0.25
C ALA A 78 -6.86 3.58 0.02
N LEU A 79 -7.78 3.61 0.99
CA LEU A 79 -8.98 4.42 0.90
C LEU A 79 -8.63 5.91 0.89
N GLU A 80 -7.76 6.36 1.79
CA GLU A 80 -7.34 7.76 1.85
C GLU A 80 -6.67 8.18 0.54
N TYR A 81 -5.80 7.32 0.00
CA TYR A 81 -5.13 7.58 -1.26
C TYR A 81 -6.14 7.77 -2.40
N ALA A 82 -7.13 6.88 -2.48
CA ALA A 82 -8.14 6.96 -3.53
C ALA A 82 -9.01 8.21 -3.39
N LEU A 83 -9.27 8.65 -2.18
CA LEU A 83 -10.05 9.87 -1.93
C LEU A 83 -9.25 11.13 -2.28
N ASP A 84 -7.95 11.14 -1.95
CA ASP A 84 -7.10 12.30 -2.18
C ASP A 84 -6.61 12.41 -3.62
N TYR A 85 -6.37 11.27 -4.27
CA TYR A 85 -5.79 11.22 -5.62
C TYR A 85 -6.59 10.28 -6.53
N PRO A 86 -7.88 10.55 -6.74
CA PRO A 86 -8.73 9.63 -7.50
C PRO A 86 -8.26 9.39 -8.94
N GLU A 87 -7.57 10.35 -9.54
CA GLU A 87 -7.08 10.23 -10.91
C GLU A 87 -5.90 9.26 -11.04
N GLU A 88 -5.25 8.91 -9.92
CA GLU A 88 -4.11 7.98 -9.92
C GLU A 88 -4.56 6.55 -9.67
N VAL A 89 -5.77 6.35 -9.13
CA VAL A 89 -6.22 5.04 -8.66
C VAL A 89 -7.28 4.47 -9.58
N GLN A 90 -6.99 3.28 -10.12
CA GLN A 90 -7.93 2.57 -10.99
C GLN A 90 -8.95 1.79 -10.16
N ALA A 91 -8.51 1.16 -9.07
CA ALA A 91 -9.37 0.34 -8.22
C ALA A 91 -8.74 0.17 -6.83
N ILE A 92 -9.57 -0.13 -5.85
CA ILE A 92 -9.09 -0.48 -4.51
C ILE A 92 -9.74 -1.79 -4.07
N ILE A 93 -8.97 -2.58 -3.32
CA ILE A 93 -9.45 -3.80 -2.69
C ILE A 93 -9.10 -3.67 -1.22
N LEU A 94 -10.11 -3.62 -0.37
CA LEU A 94 -9.94 -3.42 1.07
C LEU A 94 -10.22 -4.74 1.77
N MET A 95 -9.26 -5.19 2.56
CA MET A 95 -9.37 -6.45 3.29
C MET A 95 -9.18 -6.20 4.78
N THR A 96 -10.02 -6.82 5.58
CA THR A 96 -9.93 -6.73 7.03
C THR A 96 -9.80 -8.13 7.58
N VAL A 97 -9.15 -8.23 8.74
CA VAL A 97 -9.06 -9.51 9.45
C VAL A 97 -10.29 -9.63 10.34
N SER A 98 -11.04 -10.71 10.13
CA SER A 98 -12.18 -11.02 11.00
C SER A 98 -11.64 -11.62 12.30
N MET A 99 -12.07 -11.04 13.40
CA MET A 99 -11.65 -11.49 14.73
C MET A 99 -12.67 -12.43 15.32
#